data_1eed77bc21d87e00f7719b289ede1a69
#
_entry.id   1eed77bc21d87e00f7719b289ede1a69
#
_cell.length_a   1.000
_cell.length_b   1.000
_cell.length_c   1.000
_cell.angle_alpha   90.00
_cell.angle_beta   90.00
_cell.angle_gamma   90.00
#
_symmetry.space_group_name_H-M   'P 1'
#
loop_
_entity.id
_entity.type
_entity.pdbx_description
1 polymer ?
#
loop_
_entity_poly.entity_id
_entity_poly.type
_entity_poly.pdbx_seq_one_letter_code
_entity_poly.pdbx_strand_id
1 'polypeptide(L)' 'AFCNLRRCELSCRSLGLLGKCIGEECYCVPY' A
#
# COMPACT_ATOMS: atom_id res chain seq x y z
N ALA A 1 -14.37 3.89 6.69
CA ALA A 1 -12.95 4.12 6.40
C ALA A 1 -12.62 3.69 4.99
N PHE A 2 -11.56 4.23 4.44
CA PHE A 2 -11.12 3.88 3.11
C PHE A 2 -9.59 3.84 3.10
N CYS A 3 -9.05 3.17 2.10
CA CYS A 3 -7.60 3.02 1.99
C CYS A 3 -6.98 4.30 1.42
N ASN A 4 -5.97 4.84 2.10
CA ASN A 4 -5.22 5.97 1.60
C ASN A 4 -4.04 5.41 0.81
N LEU A 5 -4.13 5.46 -0.51
CA LEU A 5 -3.11 4.87 -1.37
C LEU A 5 -1.73 5.46 -1.13
N ARG A 6 -1.65 6.78 -0.92
CA ARG A 6 -0.35 7.41 -0.69
C ARG A 6 0.32 6.87 0.56
N ARG A 7 -0.42 6.76 1.66
CA ARG A 7 0.15 6.23 2.89
C ARG A 7 0.49 4.74 2.73
N CYS A 8 -0.37 4.02 2.00
CA CYS A 8 -0.11 2.63 1.71
C CYS A 8 1.20 2.47 0.96
N GLU A 9 1.41 3.28 -0.08
CA GLU A 9 2.63 3.22 -0.86
C GLU A 9 3.86 3.55 -0.03
N LEU A 10 3.77 4.58 0.82
CA LEU A 10 4.91 4.96 1.64
C LEU A 10 5.29 3.85 2.60
N SER A 11 4.30 3.21 3.22
CA SER A 11 4.59 2.09 4.12
C SER A 11 5.23 0.93 3.38
N CYS A 12 4.70 0.61 2.21
CA CYS A 12 5.23 -0.53 1.46
C CYS A 12 6.60 -0.24 0.88
N ARG A 13 6.88 1.03 0.52
CA ARG A 13 8.18 1.39 -0.02
C ARG A 13 9.29 1.20 1.00
N SER A 14 9.00 1.41 2.28
CA SER A 14 10.02 1.20 3.30
C SER A 14 10.40 -0.27 3.40
N LEU A 15 9.56 -1.15 2.84
CA LEU A 15 9.84 -2.58 2.78
C LEU A 15 10.38 -3.00 1.42
N GLY A 16 10.52 -2.04 0.50
CA GLY A 16 10.98 -2.35 -0.85
C GLY A 16 9.88 -2.93 -1.72
N LEU A 17 8.62 -2.61 -1.40
CA LEU A 17 7.47 -3.17 -2.11
C LEU A 17 6.59 -2.06 -2.66
N LEU A 18 5.66 -2.43 -3.52
CA LEU A 18 4.66 -1.51 -4.04
C LEU A 18 3.43 -1.56 -3.15
N GLY A 19 2.79 -0.39 -2.97
CA GLY A 19 1.56 -0.33 -2.22
C GLY A 19 0.36 -0.42 -3.15
N LYS A 20 -0.67 -1.13 -2.73
CA LYS A 20 -1.88 -1.29 -3.50
C LYS A 20 -3.07 -1.32 -2.57
N CYS A 21 -4.13 -0.61 -2.93
CA CYS A 21 -5.37 -0.61 -2.16
C CYS A 21 -6.38 -1.50 -2.85
N ILE A 22 -6.94 -2.43 -2.11
CA ILE A 22 -8.00 -3.31 -2.59
C ILE A 22 -9.15 -3.17 -1.62
N GLY A 23 -10.25 -2.58 -2.09
CA GLY A 23 -11.34 -2.25 -1.20
C GLY A 23 -10.87 -1.24 -0.18
N GLU A 24 -10.94 -1.58 1.09
CA GLU A 24 -10.50 -0.70 2.16
C GLU A 24 -9.17 -1.15 2.76
N GLU A 25 -8.51 -2.11 2.12
CA GLU A 25 -7.29 -2.68 2.66
C GLU A 25 -6.07 -2.29 1.84
N CYS A 26 -4.95 -2.19 2.54
CA CYS A 26 -3.69 -1.85 1.91
C CYS A 26 -2.83 -3.12 1.84
N TYR A 27 -2.37 -3.43 0.64
CA TYR A 27 -1.51 -4.59 0.41
C TYR A 27 -0.19 -4.14 -0.17
N CYS A 28 0.88 -4.76 0.29
CA CYS A 28 2.20 -4.56 -0.29
C CYS A 28 2.50 -5.74 -1.20
N VAL A 29 2.90 -5.42 -2.43
CA VAL A 29 3.20 -6.46 -3.41
C VAL A 29 4.60 -6.22 -3.94
N PRO A 30 5.32 -7.29 -4.35
CA PRO A 30 6.66 -7.12 -4.91
C PRO A 30 6.58 -6.42 -6.26
N TYR A 31 7.68 -5.75 -6.61
CA TYR A 31 7.78 -5.10 -7.91
C TYR A 31 7.67 -6.10 -9.04
#